data_98d1e756d3837a7266c81c9e69336cbf
#
_entry.id   98d1e756d3837a7266c81c9e69336cbf
#
_cell.length_a   1.000
_cell.length_b   1.000
_cell.length_c   1.000
_cell.angle_alpha   90.00
_cell.angle_beta   90.00
_cell.angle_gamma   90.00
#
_symmetry.space_group_name_H-M   'P 1'
#
loop_
_entity.id
_entity.type
_entity.pdbx_description
1 polymer ?
#
loop_
_entity_poly.entity_id
_entity_poly.type
_entity_poly.pdbx_seq_one_letter_code
_entity_poly.pdbx_strand_id
1 'polypeptide(L)'
;NLSISAVDSVVGSAGTDSVTLRGGGTVRLTAVESAIGSTLLTDSVTMLSAGALAVNRIDTVIGTTGTDVVTLVSTGSLKVSAVETVLGSTGTTDAVTMLSSTLSTSGVETVLGTTGTTDVLQLMGITKVRVGAIETVLGTTATTDGITLQVGGSISISGVDSVVGSAGTTDVVTMLSAGKLSVQAVETVLGTTGTDSVVKLATGMLRISGVESVTGSASTTDAVTMLSSGSLSSSAV
;
A
#
# COMPACT_ATOMS: atom_id res chain seq x y z
N ASN A 1 -13.08 -14.60 -26.39
CA ASN A 1 -11.71 -14.99 -26.01
C ASN A 1 -10.81 -15.02 -27.24
N LEU A 2 -9.71 -14.32 -27.19
CA LEU A 2 -8.70 -14.24 -28.25
C LEU A 2 -7.34 -14.69 -27.71
N SER A 3 -6.69 -15.63 -28.38
CA SER A 3 -5.29 -15.99 -28.06
C SER A 3 -4.38 -15.34 -29.08
N ILE A 4 -3.36 -14.62 -28.62
CA ILE A 4 -2.46 -13.85 -29.47
C ILE A 4 -0.99 -14.22 -29.20
N SER A 5 -0.18 -14.03 -30.24
CA SER A 5 1.27 -14.10 -30.18
C SER A 5 1.82 -13.06 -31.14
N ALA A 6 2.74 -12.21 -30.70
CA ALA A 6 3.32 -11.11 -31.47
C ALA A 6 2.27 -10.17 -32.10
N VAL A 7 1.26 -9.79 -31.30
CA VAL A 7 0.22 -8.81 -31.68
C VAL A 7 0.40 -7.56 -30.82
N ASP A 8 0.53 -6.40 -31.45
CA ASP A 8 0.80 -5.15 -30.76
C ASP A 8 -0.46 -4.49 -30.17
N SER A 9 -1.62 -4.74 -30.76
CA SER A 9 -2.87 -4.10 -30.32
C SER A 9 -4.09 -4.98 -30.54
N VAL A 10 -4.99 -4.95 -29.57
CA VAL A 10 -6.30 -5.62 -29.61
C VAL A 10 -7.38 -4.60 -29.25
N VAL A 11 -8.43 -4.58 -30.06
CA VAL A 11 -9.64 -3.80 -29.80
C VAL A 11 -10.77 -4.79 -29.54
N GLY A 12 -11.34 -4.71 -28.34
CA GLY A 12 -12.53 -5.47 -27.97
C GLY A 12 -13.80 -4.91 -28.59
N SER A 13 -14.90 -5.56 -28.30
CA SER A 13 -16.25 -5.21 -28.78
C SER A 13 -17.12 -4.69 -27.63
N ALA A 14 -18.40 -4.48 -27.86
CA ALA A 14 -19.36 -4.27 -26.80
C ALA A 14 -19.67 -5.63 -26.12
N GLY A 15 -19.22 -5.80 -24.89
CA GLY A 15 -19.41 -7.04 -24.14
C GLY A 15 -18.13 -7.40 -23.36
N THR A 16 -18.05 -8.59 -22.83
CA THR A 16 -16.89 -9.05 -22.08
C THR A 16 -15.87 -9.72 -22.98
N ASP A 17 -14.74 -9.06 -23.19
CA ASP A 17 -13.65 -9.55 -24.02
C ASP A 17 -12.46 -10.02 -23.18
N SER A 18 -11.85 -11.13 -23.60
CA SER A 18 -10.68 -11.70 -22.94
C SER A 18 -9.57 -11.98 -23.93
N VAL A 19 -8.37 -11.58 -23.59
CA VAL A 19 -7.15 -11.79 -24.39
C VAL A 19 -6.17 -12.67 -23.62
N THR A 20 -5.65 -13.70 -24.28
CA THR A 20 -4.60 -14.57 -23.74
C THR A 20 -3.32 -14.38 -24.54
N LEU A 21 -2.25 -13.96 -23.86
CA LEU A 21 -0.91 -13.83 -24.44
C LEU A 21 -0.21 -15.19 -24.42
N ARG A 22 0.19 -15.70 -25.58
CA ARG A 22 0.90 -16.98 -25.70
C ARG A 22 2.41 -16.84 -25.73
N GLY A 23 2.92 -15.67 -26.06
CA GLY A 23 4.32 -15.29 -25.99
C GLY A 23 4.44 -14.05 -25.13
N GLY A 24 5.58 -13.86 -24.45
CA GLY A 24 5.84 -12.64 -23.69
C GLY A 24 5.87 -11.41 -24.58
N GLY A 25 5.65 -10.25 -23.99
CA GLY A 25 5.73 -8.98 -24.70
C GLY A 25 4.72 -7.96 -24.24
N THR A 26 4.58 -6.91 -25.04
CA THR A 26 3.68 -5.80 -24.75
C THR A 26 2.50 -5.83 -25.71
N VAL A 27 1.28 -5.68 -25.16
CA VAL A 27 0.06 -5.51 -25.95
C VAL A 27 -0.69 -4.25 -25.51
N ARG A 28 -1.28 -3.57 -26.46
CA ARG A 28 -2.19 -2.44 -26.22
C ARG A 28 -3.63 -2.91 -26.30
N LEU A 29 -4.44 -2.57 -25.32
CA LEU A 29 -5.82 -3.02 -25.20
C LEU A 29 -6.78 -1.82 -25.21
N THR A 30 -7.83 -1.92 -26.03
CA THR A 30 -8.98 -1.01 -26.02
C THR A 30 -10.24 -1.83 -25.81
N ALA A 31 -11.09 -1.47 -24.86
CA ALA A 31 -12.35 -2.15 -24.56
C ALA A 31 -12.16 -3.69 -24.42
N VAL A 32 -11.20 -4.10 -23.59
CA VAL A 32 -10.94 -5.50 -23.21
C VAL A 32 -10.98 -5.58 -21.69
N GLU A 33 -11.78 -6.47 -21.14
CA GLU A 33 -12.03 -6.57 -19.70
C GLU A 33 -11.15 -7.62 -19.02
N SER A 34 -10.47 -8.48 -19.76
CA SER A 34 -9.60 -9.50 -19.16
C SER A 34 -8.34 -9.75 -19.99
N ALA A 35 -7.20 -9.81 -19.32
CA ALA A 35 -5.92 -10.18 -19.90
C ALA A 35 -5.26 -11.33 -19.14
N ILE A 36 -4.86 -12.36 -19.84
CA ILE A 36 -4.17 -13.53 -19.28
C ILE A 36 -2.78 -13.60 -19.91
N GLY A 37 -1.75 -13.48 -19.08
CA GLY A 37 -0.36 -13.58 -19.50
C GLY A 37 0.14 -15.01 -19.64
N SER A 38 1.33 -15.14 -20.17
CA SER A 38 2.05 -16.39 -20.33
C SER A 38 2.58 -16.90 -18.98
N THR A 39 3.07 -18.11 -18.93
CA THR A 39 3.60 -18.70 -17.67
C THR A 39 5.10 -18.51 -17.48
N LEU A 40 5.83 -18.14 -18.50
CA LEU A 40 7.29 -18.17 -18.50
C LEU A 40 7.96 -16.87 -18.97
N LEU A 41 7.20 -15.90 -19.42
CA LEU A 41 7.72 -14.69 -20.06
C LEU A 41 7.09 -13.46 -19.43
N THR A 42 7.78 -12.34 -19.51
CA THR A 42 7.29 -11.05 -19.03
C THR A 42 6.21 -10.51 -19.94
N ASP A 43 5.03 -10.24 -19.38
CA ASP A 43 3.88 -9.72 -20.08
C ASP A 43 3.53 -8.31 -19.61
N SER A 44 3.34 -7.40 -20.54
CA SER A 44 2.96 -6.03 -20.28
C SER A 44 1.72 -5.64 -21.05
N VAL A 45 0.80 -4.99 -20.37
CA VAL A 45 -0.44 -4.46 -20.95
C VAL A 45 -0.45 -2.94 -20.84
N THR A 46 -0.76 -2.27 -21.95
CA THR A 46 -1.09 -0.85 -21.97
C THR A 46 -2.57 -0.68 -22.27
N MET A 47 -3.31 -0.09 -21.35
CA MET A 47 -4.71 0.27 -21.57
C MET A 47 -4.77 1.52 -22.44
N LEU A 48 -5.60 1.52 -23.47
CA LEU A 48 -5.83 2.66 -24.34
C LEU A 48 -7.19 3.35 -24.08
N SER A 49 -8.05 2.71 -23.30
CA SER A 49 -9.30 3.28 -22.79
C SER A 49 -9.36 3.08 -21.27
N ALA A 50 -9.83 4.09 -20.56
CA ALA A 50 -10.05 4.00 -19.11
C ALA A 50 -11.12 2.95 -18.81
N GLY A 51 -10.99 2.30 -17.66
CA GLY A 51 -11.97 1.32 -17.21
C GLY A 51 -11.38 0.21 -16.33
N ALA A 52 -12.09 -0.91 -16.26
CA ALA A 52 -11.72 -2.05 -15.47
C ALA A 52 -11.02 -3.13 -16.31
N LEU A 53 -9.92 -3.67 -15.79
CA LEU A 53 -9.17 -4.77 -16.40
C LEU A 53 -8.88 -5.85 -15.35
N ALA A 54 -9.36 -7.06 -15.58
CA ALA A 54 -8.97 -8.22 -14.79
C ALA A 54 -7.70 -8.83 -15.38
N VAL A 55 -6.68 -9.06 -14.54
CA VAL A 55 -5.39 -9.59 -14.98
C VAL A 55 -5.03 -10.89 -14.27
N ASN A 56 -4.44 -11.80 -15.01
CA ASN A 56 -3.89 -13.04 -14.50
C ASN A 56 -2.51 -13.25 -15.13
N ARG A 57 -1.45 -13.34 -14.32
CA ARG A 57 -0.06 -13.50 -14.79
C ARG A 57 0.39 -12.40 -15.76
N ILE A 58 -0.01 -11.19 -15.53
CA ILE A 58 0.52 -9.99 -16.19
C ILE A 58 1.53 -9.35 -15.23
N ASP A 59 2.71 -8.99 -15.72
CA ASP A 59 3.76 -8.41 -14.87
C ASP A 59 3.67 -6.90 -14.77
N THR A 60 3.15 -6.25 -15.80
CA THR A 60 3.04 -4.78 -15.84
C THR A 60 1.73 -4.35 -16.47
N VAL A 61 1.05 -3.40 -15.84
CA VAL A 61 -0.08 -2.68 -16.42
C VAL A 61 0.21 -1.19 -16.45
N ILE A 62 0.04 -0.61 -17.61
CA ILE A 62 0.08 0.84 -17.80
C ILE A 62 -1.35 1.28 -18.10
N GLY A 63 -1.93 2.05 -17.21
CA GLY A 63 -3.26 2.63 -17.37
C GLY A 63 -3.26 3.86 -18.27
N THR A 64 -4.35 4.59 -18.23
CA THR A 64 -4.60 5.79 -19.03
C THR A 64 -4.46 7.06 -18.19
N THR A 65 -4.95 8.18 -18.68
CA THR A 65 -5.14 9.42 -17.90
C THR A 65 -6.52 9.49 -17.23
N GLY A 66 -7.38 8.50 -17.47
CA GLY A 66 -8.70 8.37 -16.86
C GLY A 66 -8.66 7.47 -15.64
N THR A 67 -9.81 7.11 -15.11
CA THR A 67 -9.89 6.22 -13.94
C THR A 67 -9.78 4.76 -14.37
N ASP A 68 -8.72 4.10 -13.92
CA ASP A 68 -8.42 2.72 -14.23
C ASP A 68 -8.46 1.85 -12.96
N VAL A 69 -9.11 0.70 -13.08
CA VAL A 69 -9.22 -0.30 -12.01
C VAL A 69 -8.64 -1.62 -12.51
N VAL A 70 -7.62 -2.11 -11.84
CA VAL A 70 -7.02 -3.41 -12.16
C VAL A 70 -7.36 -4.41 -11.06
N THR A 71 -7.89 -5.57 -11.46
CA THR A 71 -8.20 -6.67 -10.52
C THR A 71 -7.26 -7.83 -10.77
N LEU A 72 -6.53 -8.25 -9.74
CA LEU A 72 -5.74 -9.48 -9.75
C LEU A 72 -6.68 -10.69 -9.62
N VAL A 73 -6.68 -11.56 -10.61
CA VAL A 73 -7.50 -12.79 -10.61
C VAL A 73 -6.82 -13.93 -9.83
N SER A 74 -5.50 -13.92 -9.77
CA SER A 74 -4.69 -14.87 -9.01
C SER A 74 -3.59 -14.14 -8.27
N THR A 75 -3.11 -14.74 -7.18
CA THR A 75 -1.96 -14.22 -6.42
C THR A 75 -0.74 -13.98 -7.32
N GLY A 76 -0.02 -12.92 -7.06
CA GLY A 76 1.18 -12.61 -7.83
C GLY A 76 1.73 -11.22 -7.59
N SER A 77 2.72 -10.88 -8.41
CA SER A 77 3.36 -9.56 -8.40
C SER A 77 2.95 -8.79 -9.64
N LEU A 78 2.54 -7.53 -9.45
CA LEU A 78 2.13 -6.64 -10.52
C LEU A 78 2.83 -5.28 -10.38
N LYS A 79 3.36 -4.77 -11.47
CA LYS A 79 3.82 -3.37 -11.56
C LYS A 79 2.72 -2.53 -12.21
N VAL A 80 2.42 -1.37 -11.65
CA VAL A 80 1.38 -0.48 -12.18
C VAL A 80 1.89 0.94 -12.38
N SER A 81 1.47 1.56 -13.48
CA SER A 81 1.69 2.97 -13.77
C SER A 81 0.41 3.57 -14.29
N ALA A 82 0.05 4.79 -13.86
CA ALA A 82 -1.20 5.45 -14.24
C ALA A 82 -2.44 4.55 -14.04
N VAL A 83 -2.50 3.83 -12.94
CA VAL A 83 -3.65 3.03 -12.47
C VAL A 83 -4.05 3.57 -11.11
N GLU A 84 -5.30 3.93 -10.94
CA GLU A 84 -5.79 4.56 -9.71
C GLU A 84 -6.17 3.55 -8.64
N THR A 85 -6.59 2.35 -9.06
CA THR A 85 -7.05 1.34 -8.12
C THR A 85 -6.55 -0.05 -8.50
N VAL A 86 -6.04 -0.79 -7.51
CA VAL A 86 -5.74 -2.21 -7.64
C VAL A 86 -6.52 -2.99 -6.59
N LEU A 87 -7.27 -3.97 -7.05
CA LEU A 87 -7.96 -4.95 -6.22
C LEU A 87 -7.15 -6.25 -6.24
N GLY A 88 -6.72 -6.69 -5.08
CA GLY A 88 -6.03 -7.96 -4.91
C GLY A 88 -6.95 -9.16 -5.11
N SER A 89 -6.36 -10.33 -5.23
CA SER A 89 -7.07 -11.59 -5.33
C SER A 89 -7.57 -12.04 -3.93
N THR A 90 -8.30 -13.13 -3.88
CA THR A 90 -8.69 -13.75 -2.60
C THR A 90 -7.55 -14.54 -1.93
N GLY A 91 -6.38 -14.57 -2.54
CA GLY A 91 -5.16 -15.16 -1.99
C GLY A 91 -4.50 -14.26 -0.94
N THR A 92 -3.35 -14.65 -0.45
CA THR A 92 -2.68 -13.99 0.68
C THR A 92 -1.29 -13.44 0.34
N THR A 93 -0.94 -13.32 -0.94
CA THR A 93 0.42 -12.93 -1.34
C THR A 93 0.46 -12.03 -2.57
N ASP A 94 -0.47 -11.09 -2.65
CA ASP A 94 -0.44 -10.11 -3.73
C ASP A 94 0.56 -9.00 -3.43
N ALA A 95 1.40 -8.72 -4.41
CA ALA A 95 2.40 -7.66 -4.33
C ALA A 95 2.24 -6.68 -5.49
N VAL A 96 2.15 -5.41 -5.17
CA VAL A 96 2.04 -4.35 -6.16
C VAL A 96 3.23 -3.42 -6.05
N THR A 97 3.88 -3.14 -7.17
CA THR A 97 4.90 -2.09 -7.26
C THR A 97 4.31 -0.91 -8.01
N MET A 98 4.25 0.22 -7.35
CA MET A 98 3.84 1.49 -7.95
C MET A 98 4.97 2.01 -8.83
N LEU A 99 4.63 2.46 -10.03
CA LEU A 99 5.52 3.23 -10.93
C LEU A 99 5.03 4.68 -11.08
N SER A 100 3.95 5.03 -10.38
CA SER A 100 3.35 6.37 -10.27
C SER A 100 3.05 6.69 -8.81
N SER A 101 2.83 7.94 -8.48
CA SER A 101 2.87 8.45 -7.10
C SER A 101 1.61 8.24 -6.26
N THR A 102 0.51 7.74 -6.82
CA THR A 102 -0.73 7.55 -6.05
C THR A 102 -1.42 6.26 -6.44
N LEU A 103 -1.87 5.49 -5.44
CA LEU A 103 -2.57 4.23 -5.66
C LEU A 103 -3.58 3.97 -4.55
N SER A 104 -4.77 3.52 -4.90
CA SER A 104 -5.76 2.95 -3.97
C SER A 104 -5.73 1.43 -4.06
N THR A 105 -5.74 0.74 -2.91
CA THR A 105 -5.70 -0.73 -2.89
C THR A 105 -6.70 -1.34 -1.94
N SER A 106 -7.18 -2.53 -2.29
CA SER A 106 -7.93 -3.43 -1.42
C SER A 106 -7.49 -4.87 -1.65
N GLY A 107 -7.28 -5.64 -0.58
CA GLY A 107 -6.86 -7.04 -0.68
C GLY A 107 -5.45 -7.24 -1.27
N VAL A 108 -4.55 -6.27 -1.14
CA VAL A 108 -3.14 -6.36 -1.53
C VAL A 108 -2.29 -6.40 -0.26
N GLU A 109 -1.43 -7.41 -0.13
CA GLU A 109 -0.63 -7.62 1.09
C GLU A 109 0.70 -6.87 1.09
N THR A 110 1.21 -6.51 -0.07
CA THR A 110 2.49 -5.78 -0.16
C THR A 110 2.39 -4.68 -1.21
N VAL A 111 2.78 -3.47 -0.85
CA VAL A 111 2.88 -2.34 -1.79
C VAL A 111 4.27 -1.72 -1.68
N LEU A 112 4.93 -1.63 -2.81
CA LEU A 112 6.22 -0.97 -2.95
C LEU A 112 6.05 0.30 -3.77
N GLY A 113 6.48 1.41 -3.22
CA GLY A 113 6.56 2.68 -3.92
C GLY A 113 7.83 2.83 -4.75
N THR A 114 8.02 4.02 -5.28
CA THR A 114 9.21 4.39 -6.03
C THR A 114 10.22 5.12 -5.14
N THR A 115 11.49 5.05 -5.49
CA THR A 115 12.52 5.81 -4.77
C THR A 115 12.59 7.25 -5.28
N GLY A 116 12.57 8.22 -4.38
CA GLY A 116 12.75 9.64 -4.70
C GLY A 116 11.50 10.38 -5.17
N THR A 117 10.31 9.79 -5.02
CA THR A 117 9.02 10.43 -5.26
C THR A 117 8.18 10.45 -3.98
N THR A 118 7.11 11.24 -3.97
CA THR A 118 6.15 11.27 -2.87
C THR A 118 5.02 10.30 -3.20
N ASP A 119 5.10 9.09 -2.67
CA ASP A 119 4.11 8.05 -2.94
C ASP A 119 3.01 8.06 -1.88
N VAL A 120 1.77 8.04 -2.34
CA VAL A 120 0.57 8.02 -1.52
C VAL A 120 -0.20 6.73 -1.77
N LEU A 121 -0.36 5.95 -0.72
CA LEU A 121 -1.18 4.73 -0.74
C LEU A 121 -2.47 4.97 0.03
N GLN A 122 -3.61 4.77 -0.63
CA GLN A 122 -4.91 4.75 0.03
C GLN A 122 -5.41 3.32 0.21
N LEU A 123 -5.75 2.96 1.43
CA LEU A 123 -6.35 1.67 1.76
C LEU A 123 -7.87 1.75 1.59
N MET A 124 -8.48 0.75 0.95
CA MET A 124 -9.92 0.70 0.67
C MET A 124 -10.57 -0.49 1.38
N GLY A 125 -10.56 -0.50 2.68
CA GLY A 125 -11.13 -1.58 3.51
C GLY A 125 -10.14 -2.03 4.58
N ILE A 126 -10.57 -2.93 5.45
CA ILE A 126 -9.69 -3.49 6.51
C ILE A 126 -8.52 -4.19 5.86
N THR A 127 -7.32 -3.67 6.07
CA THR A 127 -6.13 -4.28 5.49
C THR A 127 -4.96 -4.29 6.49
N LYS A 128 -4.16 -5.35 6.37
CA LYS A 128 -2.80 -5.36 6.90
C LYS A 128 -1.87 -5.39 5.70
N VAL A 129 -1.20 -4.30 5.46
CA VAL A 129 -0.33 -4.14 4.28
C VAL A 129 1.13 -3.95 4.71
N ARG A 130 2.04 -4.57 3.97
CA ARG A 130 3.48 -4.32 4.08
C ARG A 130 3.84 -3.24 3.07
N VAL A 131 4.50 -2.20 3.53
CA VAL A 131 4.86 -1.07 2.66
C VAL A 131 6.38 -0.86 2.63
N GLY A 132 6.90 -0.49 1.47
CA GLY A 132 8.29 -0.10 1.30
C GLY A 132 8.37 1.09 0.34
N ALA A 133 9.16 2.10 0.66
CA ALA A 133 9.28 3.34 -0.11
C ALA A 133 7.91 4.01 -0.39
N ILE A 134 7.04 4.08 0.61
CA ILE A 134 5.77 4.83 0.61
C ILE A 134 5.89 5.94 1.65
N GLU A 135 5.64 7.18 1.26
CA GLU A 135 5.77 8.33 2.17
C GLU A 135 4.47 8.66 2.90
N THR A 136 3.32 8.30 2.32
CA THR A 136 2.03 8.56 2.96
C THR A 136 1.08 7.38 2.81
N VAL A 137 0.45 6.97 3.92
CA VAL A 137 -0.63 5.98 3.90
C VAL A 137 -1.89 6.59 4.49
N LEU A 138 -2.96 6.50 3.71
CA LEU A 138 -4.30 6.90 4.12
C LEU A 138 -5.12 5.63 4.36
N GLY A 139 -5.42 5.37 5.61
CA GLY A 139 -6.30 4.27 6.04
C GLY A 139 -7.76 4.66 5.97
N THR A 140 -8.62 3.78 6.45
CA THR A 140 -10.06 3.99 6.53
C THR A 140 -10.49 4.42 7.93
N THR A 141 -11.61 5.11 8.05
CA THR A 141 -12.11 5.57 9.36
C THR A 141 -12.97 4.54 10.09
N ALA A 142 -13.33 3.44 9.42
CA ALA A 142 -14.34 2.50 9.92
C ALA A 142 -13.78 1.13 10.35
N THR A 143 -12.45 0.92 10.27
CA THR A 143 -11.90 -0.42 10.35
C THR A 143 -10.48 -0.41 10.91
N THR A 144 -9.97 -1.57 11.29
CA THR A 144 -8.64 -1.71 11.88
C THR A 144 -7.57 -1.85 10.80
N ASP A 145 -6.97 -0.75 10.41
CA ASP A 145 -5.89 -0.74 9.41
C ASP A 145 -4.53 -0.86 10.08
N GLY A 146 -3.72 -1.75 9.52
CA GLY A 146 -2.35 -1.97 9.99
C GLY A 146 -1.33 -1.92 8.88
N ILE A 147 -0.22 -1.27 9.13
CA ILE A 147 0.92 -1.26 8.21
C ILE A 147 2.16 -1.87 8.84
N THR A 148 2.98 -2.52 8.03
CA THR A 148 4.30 -3.00 8.41
C THR A 148 5.33 -2.40 7.47
N LEU A 149 6.30 -1.68 8.01
CA LEU A 149 7.38 -1.10 7.24
C LEU A 149 8.40 -2.18 6.87
N GLN A 150 8.75 -2.26 5.59
CA GLN A 150 9.77 -3.20 5.12
C GLN A 150 11.18 -2.62 5.22
N VAL A 151 11.27 -1.31 5.15
CA VAL A 151 12.52 -0.54 5.21
C VAL A 151 12.30 0.62 6.17
N GLY A 152 13.32 0.94 6.97
CA GLY A 152 13.24 2.09 7.87
C GLY A 152 13.15 3.42 7.15
N GLY A 153 12.59 4.39 7.83
CA GLY A 153 12.44 5.73 7.28
C GLY A 153 11.27 6.49 7.89
N SER A 154 10.84 7.51 7.20
CA SER A 154 9.74 8.37 7.63
C SER A 154 8.48 8.05 6.85
N ILE A 155 7.37 7.90 7.55
CA ILE A 155 6.05 7.71 6.96
C ILE A 155 5.04 8.63 7.61
N SER A 156 4.15 9.20 6.80
CA SER A 156 2.99 9.98 7.25
C SER A 156 1.74 9.12 7.17
N ILE A 157 0.89 9.15 8.19
CA ILE A 157 -0.31 8.30 8.25
C ILE A 157 -1.55 9.10 8.63
N SER A 158 -2.70 8.70 8.09
CA SER A 158 -4.02 9.15 8.52
C SER A 158 -4.98 7.97 8.52
N GLY A 159 -5.79 7.80 9.57
CA GLY A 159 -6.75 6.69 9.66
C GLY A 159 -6.12 5.30 9.73
N VAL A 160 -4.87 5.18 10.16
CA VAL A 160 -4.17 3.91 10.38
C VAL A 160 -4.13 3.62 11.88
N ASP A 161 -4.53 2.43 12.30
CA ASP A 161 -4.65 2.05 13.72
C ASP A 161 -3.37 1.44 14.29
N SER A 162 -2.55 0.82 13.45
CA SER A 162 -1.32 0.21 13.91
C SER A 162 -0.17 0.30 12.92
N VAL A 163 1.03 0.52 13.44
CA VAL A 163 2.28 0.51 12.68
C VAL A 163 3.27 -0.43 13.33
N VAL A 164 3.79 -1.35 12.52
CA VAL A 164 4.95 -2.16 12.87
C VAL A 164 6.14 -1.62 12.09
N GLY A 165 7.12 -1.11 12.78
CA GLY A 165 8.36 -0.61 12.20
C GLY A 165 9.24 -1.73 11.65
N SER A 166 10.28 -1.35 10.95
CA SER A 166 11.29 -2.27 10.43
C SER A 166 12.31 -2.65 11.51
N ALA A 167 12.99 -3.77 11.31
CA ALA A 167 14.00 -4.22 12.28
C ALA A 167 15.34 -3.49 12.05
N GLY A 168 15.92 -2.92 13.11
CA GLY A 168 17.29 -2.40 13.10
C GLY A 168 17.49 -1.06 12.41
N THR A 169 16.44 -0.31 12.17
CA THR A 169 16.48 1.01 11.53
C THR A 169 15.69 2.04 12.33
N THR A 170 15.86 3.32 12.00
CA THR A 170 15.12 4.39 12.66
C THR A 170 13.82 4.67 11.90
N ASP A 171 12.69 4.34 12.53
CA ASP A 171 11.38 4.59 11.98
C ASP A 171 10.73 5.82 12.60
N VAL A 172 10.26 6.72 11.75
CA VAL A 172 9.54 7.92 12.15
C VAL A 172 8.14 7.88 11.58
N VAL A 173 7.15 7.90 12.45
CA VAL A 173 5.73 7.96 12.08
C VAL A 173 5.18 9.35 12.38
N THR A 174 4.64 10.01 11.38
CA THR A 174 3.94 11.29 11.52
C THR A 174 2.44 11.06 11.38
N MET A 175 1.68 11.37 12.40
CA MET A 175 0.22 11.34 12.35
C MET A 175 -0.31 12.59 11.64
N LEU A 176 -1.15 12.43 10.63
CA LEU A 176 -1.80 13.52 9.90
C LEU A 176 -3.19 13.83 10.45
N SER A 177 -3.77 12.92 11.21
CA SER A 177 -5.05 13.09 11.92
C SER A 177 -4.91 12.68 13.37
N ALA A 178 -5.55 13.42 14.26
CA ALA A 178 -5.59 13.10 15.69
C ALA A 178 -6.28 11.75 15.94
N GLY A 179 -5.80 11.03 16.95
CA GLY A 179 -6.41 9.76 17.31
C GLY A 179 -5.52 8.81 18.08
N LYS A 180 -5.88 7.53 18.02
CA LYS A 180 -5.16 6.46 18.69
C LYS A 180 -4.32 5.67 17.70
N LEU A 181 -3.05 5.46 18.01
CA LEU A 181 -2.11 4.67 17.23
C LEU A 181 -1.44 3.61 18.08
N SER A 182 -1.43 2.37 17.62
CA SER A 182 -0.64 1.29 18.24
C SER A 182 0.67 1.14 17.47
N VAL A 183 1.81 1.07 18.17
CA VAL A 183 3.13 0.97 17.55
C VAL A 183 3.95 -0.19 18.12
N GLN A 184 4.70 -0.83 17.22
CA GLN A 184 5.71 -1.84 17.57
C GLN A 184 6.97 -1.56 16.75
N ALA A 185 8.15 -1.60 17.36
CA ALA A 185 9.43 -1.33 16.70
C ALA A 185 9.45 0.00 15.90
N VAL A 186 8.85 1.05 16.46
CA VAL A 186 8.88 2.42 15.93
C VAL A 186 9.64 3.27 16.94
N GLU A 187 10.62 4.05 16.50
CA GLU A 187 11.48 4.84 17.38
C GLU A 187 10.96 6.24 17.63
N THR A 188 10.19 6.80 16.69
CA THR A 188 9.67 8.17 16.87
C THR A 188 8.23 8.26 16.36
N VAL A 189 7.36 8.90 17.14
CA VAL A 189 6.01 9.27 16.73
C VAL A 189 5.83 10.78 16.87
N LEU A 190 5.42 11.40 15.79
CA LEU A 190 5.04 12.81 15.75
C LEU A 190 3.52 12.87 15.64
N GLY A 191 2.88 13.36 16.68
CA GLY A 191 1.44 13.58 16.73
C GLY A 191 1.01 14.88 16.06
N THR A 192 -0.25 15.19 16.16
CA THR A 192 -0.89 16.38 15.60
C THR A 192 -0.98 17.52 16.62
N THR A 193 -1.79 18.52 16.33
CA THR A 193 -2.22 19.55 17.30
C THR A 193 -3.49 19.15 18.05
N GLY A 194 -4.09 18.01 17.71
CA GLY A 194 -5.26 17.45 18.38
C GLY A 194 -4.87 16.50 19.52
N THR A 195 -5.81 15.73 20.02
CA THR A 195 -5.55 14.75 21.09
C THR A 195 -5.08 13.43 20.49
N ASP A 196 -3.82 13.10 20.75
CA ASP A 196 -3.17 11.88 20.26
C ASP A 196 -2.82 10.92 21.38
N SER A 197 -3.08 9.65 21.14
CA SER A 197 -2.77 8.57 22.08
C SER A 197 -1.97 7.47 21.39
N VAL A 198 -0.85 7.10 21.97
CA VAL A 198 0.02 6.04 21.45
C VAL A 198 0.05 4.85 22.40
N VAL A 199 -0.14 3.65 21.84
CA VAL A 199 0.00 2.39 22.59
C VAL A 199 1.23 1.66 22.07
N LYS A 200 2.22 1.43 22.94
CA LYS A 200 3.37 0.59 22.63
C LYS A 200 3.02 -0.88 22.78
N LEU A 201 3.28 -1.66 21.75
CA LEU A 201 3.02 -3.11 21.76
C LEU A 201 4.25 -3.95 22.11
N ALA A 202 5.45 -3.36 22.10
CA ALA A 202 6.71 -4.02 22.46
C ALA A 202 7.58 -3.10 23.32
N THR A 203 8.47 -3.70 24.10
CA THR A 203 9.46 -2.98 24.93
C THR A 203 10.41 -2.14 24.09
N GLY A 204 10.99 -1.11 24.69
CA GLY A 204 12.02 -0.28 24.08
C GLY A 204 11.78 1.21 24.27
N MET A 205 12.63 1.99 23.61
CA MET A 205 12.59 3.45 23.67
C MET A 205 11.63 3.98 22.61
N LEU A 206 10.80 4.96 22.97
CA LEU A 206 9.95 5.71 22.06
C LEU A 206 10.17 7.20 22.27
N ARG A 207 10.41 7.92 21.19
CA ARG A 207 10.49 9.38 21.18
C ARG A 207 9.18 9.93 20.65
N ILE A 208 8.63 10.95 21.30
CA ILE A 208 7.33 11.54 20.91
C ILE A 208 7.39 13.06 20.86
N SER A 209 6.56 13.64 20.00
CA SER A 209 6.24 15.06 19.97
C SER A 209 4.77 15.23 19.61
N GLY A 210 4.04 16.12 20.29
CA GLY A 210 2.62 16.34 20.02
C GLY A 210 1.74 15.12 20.34
N VAL A 211 2.08 14.31 21.34
CA VAL A 211 1.30 13.16 21.81
C VAL A 211 0.95 13.40 23.28
N GLU A 212 -0.34 13.34 23.62
CA GLU A 212 -0.84 13.65 24.97
C GLU A 212 -0.92 12.42 25.88
N SER A 213 -0.98 11.23 25.30
CA SER A 213 -1.07 10.00 26.09
C SER A 213 -0.21 8.88 25.52
N VAL A 214 0.53 8.17 26.37
CA VAL A 214 1.27 6.96 26.01
C VAL A 214 0.93 5.85 26.99
N THR A 215 0.55 4.70 26.45
CA THR A 215 0.43 3.45 27.22
C THR A 215 1.56 2.53 26.80
N GLY A 216 2.39 2.13 27.75
CA GLY A 216 3.50 1.19 27.54
C GLY A 216 3.03 -0.24 27.32
N SER A 217 3.98 -1.11 27.00
CA SER A 217 3.75 -2.55 26.90
C SER A 217 3.57 -3.17 28.31
N ALA A 218 3.06 -4.39 28.37
CA ALA A 218 2.88 -5.09 29.65
C ALA A 218 4.20 -5.55 30.30
N SER A 219 5.33 -5.29 29.69
CA SER A 219 6.66 -5.64 30.20
C SER A 219 7.42 -4.40 30.69
N THR A 220 8.40 -4.61 31.56
CA THR A 220 8.91 -3.67 32.55
C THR A 220 10.02 -2.71 32.11
N THR A 221 10.26 -2.50 30.81
CA THR A 221 11.39 -1.66 30.34
C THR A 221 11.02 -0.78 29.15
N ASP A 222 9.95 -0.03 29.32
CA ASP A 222 9.61 1.00 28.36
C ASP A 222 10.22 2.35 28.77
N ALA A 223 10.75 3.07 27.81
CA ALA A 223 11.22 4.44 27.99
C ALA A 223 10.58 5.36 26.98
N VAL A 224 10.04 6.47 27.43
CA VAL A 224 9.45 7.50 26.58
C VAL A 224 10.23 8.78 26.73
N THR A 225 10.63 9.38 25.61
CA THR A 225 11.32 10.67 25.57
C THR A 225 10.47 11.69 24.82
N MET A 226 10.10 12.76 25.48
CA MET A 226 9.42 13.89 24.84
C MET A 226 10.43 14.75 24.08
N LEU A 227 10.14 15.03 22.82
CA LEU A 227 10.95 15.88 21.94
C LEU A 227 10.52 17.34 21.98
N SER A 228 9.32 17.63 22.48
CA SER A 228 8.76 18.97 22.65
C SER A 228 8.25 19.17 24.07
N SER A 229 8.16 20.41 24.52
CA SER A 229 7.50 20.75 25.78
C SER A 229 5.99 20.47 25.68
N GLY A 230 5.41 19.93 26.75
CA GLY A 230 3.99 19.62 26.83
C GLY A 230 3.67 18.77 28.05
N SER A 231 2.42 18.41 28.20
CA SER A 231 1.96 17.48 29.23
C SER A 231 1.76 16.09 28.62
N LEU A 232 2.30 15.07 29.28
CA LEU A 232 2.13 13.68 28.90
C LEU A 232 1.45 12.92 30.01
N SER A 233 0.37 12.23 29.72
CA SER A 233 -0.17 11.19 30.56
C SER A 233 0.43 9.84 30.17
N SER A 234 1.08 9.15 31.08
CA SER A 234 1.69 7.85 30.80
C SER A 234 1.19 6.77 31.75
N SER A 235 1.07 5.55 31.25
CA SER A 235 0.76 4.36 32.04
C SER A 235 1.56 3.17 31.52
N ALA A 236 2.00 2.30 32.41
CA ALA A 236 2.83 1.13 32.11
C ALA A 236 4.11 1.46 31.30
N VAL A 237 4.76 2.59 31.58
CA VAL A 237 6.05 3.01 31.00
C VAL A 237 7.09 3.17 32.08
#